data_f384592532bc8134d6d3b4424fd261fe
#
_entry.id   f384592532bc8134d6d3b4424fd261fe
#
_cell.length_a   1.000
_cell.length_b   1.000
_cell.length_c   1.000
_cell.angle_alpha   90.00
_cell.angle_beta   90.00
_cell.angle_gamma   90.00
#
_symmetry.space_group_name_H-M   'P 1'
#
loop_
_entity.id
_entity.type
_entity.pdbx_description
1 polymer ?
#
loop_
_entity_poly.entity_id
_entity_poly.type
_entity_poly.pdbx_seq_one_letter_code
_entity_poly.pdbx_strand_id
1 'polypeptide(L)'
;MNKIEKLLFNIFKDEKLNDYNGIGKGELIYTYKMQLFIIASKSLEYKEKGIGINYIRYKEEMTLLKYYLNGWNKSLEDFYKGNISSEEDDSTTYRILPIIIANKDIKIIEEEILKNIILITTSPKSILNGLMSSYVFFEYLKEGSIDREMVKDYIIKFSIKDYSEKLDFLDKKFIVNFERERINLLEKIDNNLMKLNGGIYKINENIVDIISKDNYYKLIESFSNFLLNLKRGSIDIESLERSNSERKFKIREGNVFEHYLLGKSKIVKNNESEFYVKTKYGLFKFRKI
;
A
#
# COMPACT_ATOMS: atom_id res chain seq x y z
N MET A 1 -4.47 16.59 -12.32
CA MET A 1 -4.27 15.56 -11.28
C MET A 1 -4.92 16.02 -9.98
N ASN A 2 -5.76 15.17 -9.38
CA ASN A 2 -6.28 15.42 -8.03
C ASN A 2 -5.23 15.08 -6.95
N LYS A 3 -5.52 15.41 -5.66
CA LYS A 3 -4.57 15.18 -4.56
C LYS A 3 -4.18 13.70 -4.41
N ILE A 4 -5.14 12.78 -4.61
CA ILE A 4 -4.90 11.33 -4.51
C ILE A 4 -3.99 10.86 -5.64
N GLU A 5 -4.24 11.30 -6.86
CA GLU A 5 -3.39 10.98 -8.02
C GLU A 5 -1.95 11.45 -7.81
N LYS A 6 -1.77 12.70 -7.32
CA LYS A 6 -0.44 13.24 -7.02
C LYS A 6 0.28 12.40 -5.97
N LEU A 7 -0.42 12.02 -4.89
CA LEU A 7 0.13 11.20 -3.82
C LEU A 7 0.56 9.81 -4.35
N LEU A 8 -0.34 9.11 -5.02
CA LEU A 8 -0.08 7.79 -5.59
C LEU A 8 1.05 7.82 -6.61
N PHE A 9 1.05 8.83 -7.49
CA PHE A 9 2.08 8.99 -8.50
C PHE A 9 3.47 9.11 -7.87
N ASN A 10 3.62 9.94 -6.84
CA ASN A 10 4.92 10.14 -6.19
C ASN A 10 5.40 8.93 -5.42
N ILE A 11 4.49 8.19 -4.76
CA ILE A 11 4.85 6.99 -4.01
C ILE A 11 5.27 5.87 -4.97
N PHE A 12 4.58 5.72 -6.10
CA PHE A 12 4.81 4.59 -7.00
C PHE A 12 5.82 4.86 -8.13
N LYS A 13 6.29 6.10 -8.31
CA LYS A 13 7.19 6.42 -9.43
C LYS A 13 8.48 5.60 -9.45
N ASP A 14 9.02 5.31 -8.26
CA ASP A 14 10.26 4.55 -8.10
C ASP A 14 10.00 3.02 -8.08
N GLU A 15 8.74 2.59 -8.06
CA GLU A 15 8.35 1.17 -8.05
C GLU A 15 8.09 0.61 -9.45
N LYS A 16 8.36 1.39 -10.49
CA LYS A 16 8.36 0.93 -11.87
C LYS A 16 9.66 0.19 -12.17
N LEU A 17 9.55 -1.04 -12.61
CA LEU A 17 10.70 -1.72 -13.20
C LEU A 17 10.74 -1.35 -14.69
N ASN A 18 11.62 -0.41 -15.03
CA ASN A 18 11.96 -0.11 -16.41
C ASN A 18 12.88 -1.23 -16.90
N ASP A 19 12.55 -1.81 -18.04
CA ASP A 19 13.32 -2.85 -18.74
C ASP A 19 13.29 -4.25 -18.13
N TYR A 20 12.35 -5.02 -18.64
CA TYR A 20 12.56 -6.46 -18.74
C TYR A 20 13.04 -6.75 -20.18
N ASN A 21 14.33 -7.09 -20.34
CA ASN A 21 14.91 -7.49 -21.61
C ASN A 21 14.05 -8.58 -22.26
N GLY A 22 13.34 -8.24 -23.33
CA GLY A 22 12.61 -9.19 -24.17
C GLY A 22 11.09 -9.09 -24.17
N ILE A 23 10.47 -8.17 -23.46
CA ILE A 23 9.03 -7.94 -23.50
C ILE A 23 8.84 -6.49 -23.96
N GLY A 24 8.23 -6.27 -25.07
CA GLY A 24 8.06 -5.06 -25.88
C GLY A 24 8.35 -3.71 -25.21
N LYS A 25 8.95 -2.79 -25.96
CA LYS A 25 9.29 -1.43 -25.48
C LYS A 25 8.06 -0.73 -24.89
N GLY A 26 8.18 -0.23 -23.65
CA GLY A 26 7.17 0.59 -22.98
C GLY A 26 6.18 -0.18 -22.08
N GLU A 27 6.42 -1.45 -21.76
CA GLU A 27 5.60 -2.20 -20.82
C GLU A 27 6.12 -2.04 -19.38
N LEU A 28 5.20 -1.76 -18.45
CA LEU A 28 5.50 -1.52 -17.04
C LEU A 28 5.35 -2.82 -16.24
N ILE A 29 6.37 -3.15 -15.47
CA ILE A 29 6.33 -4.23 -14.49
C ILE A 29 6.34 -3.60 -13.11
N TYR A 30 5.46 -4.07 -12.22
CA TYR A 30 5.32 -3.54 -10.88
C TYR A 30 5.98 -4.42 -9.84
N THR A 31 6.56 -3.79 -8.82
CA THR A 31 7.18 -4.46 -7.68
C THR A 31 6.12 -5.12 -6.79
N TYR A 32 6.57 -5.99 -5.88
CA TYR A 32 5.71 -6.58 -4.84
C TYR A 32 5.01 -5.54 -3.97
N LYS A 33 5.59 -4.35 -3.77
CA LYS A 33 4.97 -3.25 -3.01
C LYS A 33 3.69 -2.75 -3.66
N MET A 34 3.72 -2.57 -4.99
CA MET A 34 2.52 -2.22 -5.76
C MET A 34 1.47 -3.35 -5.71
N GLN A 35 1.92 -4.61 -5.76
CA GLN A 35 1.03 -5.75 -5.62
C GLN A 35 0.34 -5.78 -4.26
N LEU A 36 1.07 -5.47 -3.18
CA LEU A 36 0.51 -5.35 -1.82
C LEU A 36 -0.49 -4.20 -1.69
N PHE A 37 -0.23 -3.05 -2.33
CA PHE A 37 -1.20 -1.96 -2.41
C PHE A 37 -2.51 -2.41 -3.08
N ILE A 38 -2.41 -3.15 -4.19
CA ILE A 38 -3.57 -3.69 -4.91
C ILE A 38 -4.38 -4.62 -4.00
N ILE A 39 -3.72 -5.53 -3.30
CA ILE A 39 -4.37 -6.47 -2.37
C ILE A 39 -5.05 -5.74 -1.21
N ALA A 40 -4.37 -4.76 -0.61
CA ALA A 40 -4.96 -3.96 0.45
C ALA A 40 -6.20 -3.21 -0.07
N SER A 41 -6.13 -2.62 -1.26
CA SER A 41 -7.25 -1.93 -1.89
C SER A 41 -8.45 -2.86 -2.15
N LYS A 42 -8.20 -4.08 -2.65
CA LYS A 42 -9.24 -5.11 -2.90
C LYS A 42 -9.92 -5.59 -1.60
N SER A 43 -9.20 -5.53 -0.50
CA SER A 43 -9.65 -6.05 0.78
C SER A 43 -10.35 -5.00 1.64
N LEU A 44 -10.52 -3.78 1.14
CA LEU A 44 -11.28 -2.74 1.84
C LEU A 44 -12.78 -3.10 1.88
N GLU A 45 -13.39 -2.84 3.04
CA GLU A 45 -14.83 -3.00 3.26
C GLU A 45 -15.39 -1.84 4.10
N TYR A 46 -16.70 -1.59 3.99
CA TYR A 46 -17.40 -0.66 4.87
C TYR A 46 -17.59 -1.30 6.24
N LYS A 47 -17.26 -0.56 7.29
CA LYS A 47 -17.49 -0.91 8.70
C LYS A 47 -18.41 0.11 9.35
N GLU A 48 -18.89 -0.16 10.54
CA GLU A 48 -19.73 0.79 11.30
C GLU A 48 -19.10 2.18 11.42
N LYS A 49 -17.79 2.25 11.57
CA LYS A 49 -17.02 3.49 11.74
C LYS A 49 -15.98 3.67 10.64
N GLY A 50 -16.43 3.73 9.39
CA GLY A 50 -15.53 4.04 8.27
C GLY A 50 -15.19 2.83 7.40
N ILE A 51 -13.98 2.80 6.87
CA ILE A 51 -13.51 1.78 5.93
C ILE A 51 -12.30 1.08 6.53
N GLY A 52 -12.34 -0.23 6.60
CA GLY A 52 -11.25 -1.06 7.12
C GLY A 52 -10.91 -2.21 6.19
N ILE A 53 -9.96 -3.02 6.62
CA ILE A 53 -9.58 -4.23 5.91
C ILE A 53 -10.48 -5.40 6.34
N ASN A 54 -11.03 -6.12 5.37
CA ASN A 54 -11.54 -7.47 5.58
C ASN A 54 -10.34 -8.41 5.71
N TYR A 55 -10.00 -8.77 6.95
CA TYR A 55 -8.78 -9.56 7.22
C TYR A 55 -8.88 -11.01 6.78
N ILE A 56 -10.07 -11.57 6.62
CA ILE A 56 -10.24 -12.91 6.05
C ILE A 56 -9.82 -12.85 4.58
N ARG A 57 -10.44 -11.97 3.81
CA ARG A 57 -10.12 -11.76 2.39
C ARG A 57 -8.66 -11.35 2.18
N TYR A 58 -8.15 -10.44 3.03
CA TYR A 58 -6.76 -9.99 2.94
C TYR A 58 -5.77 -11.15 3.11
N LYS A 59 -5.98 -12.04 4.07
CA LYS A 59 -5.14 -13.24 4.27
C LYS A 59 -5.24 -14.22 3.12
N GLU A 60 -6.42 -14.42 2.55
CA GLU A 60 -6.61 -15.24 1.36
C GLU A 60 -5.84 -14.68 0.16
N GLU A 61 -6.00 -13.39 -0.11
CA GLU A 61 -5.28 -12.70 -1.20
C GLU A 61 -3.76 -12.72 -0.97
N MET A 62 -3.29 -12.52 0.27
CA MET A 62 -1.88 -12.66 0.63
C MET A 62 -1.36 -14.08 0.40
N THR A 63 -2.14 -15.10 0.74
CA THR A 63 -1.79 -16.50 0.49
C THR A 63 -1.64 -16.77 -1.01
N LEU A 64 -2.55 -16.25 -1.82
CA LEU A 64 -2.45 -16.34 -3.28
C LEU A 64 -1.26 -15.54 -3.82
N LEU A 65 -0.99 -14.36 -3.26
CA LEU A 65 0.12 -13.50 -3.67
C LEU A 65 1.47 -14.20 -3.58
N LYS A 66 1.67 -15.08 -2.61
CA LYS A 66 2.90 -15.88 -2.46
C LYS A 66 3.39 -16.46 -3.78
N TYR A 67 2.47 -16.80 -4.67
CA TYR A 67 2.76 -17.52 -5.91
C TYR A 67 3.10 -16.63 -7.10
N TYR A 68 2.85 -15.32 -6.99
CA TYR A 68 3.12 -14.38 -8.09
C TYR A 68 3.80 -13.07 -7.64
N LEU A 69 4.38 -13.06 -6.44
CA LEU A 69 5.14 -11.94 -5.91
C LEU A 69 6.33 -11.59 -6.81
N ASN A 70 6.45 -10.32 -7.14
CA ASN A 70 7.61 -9.79 -7.85
C ASN A 70 8.58 -9.12 -6.88
N GLY A 71 9.32 -9.94 -6.15
CA GLY A 71 10.20 -9.55 -5.05
C GLY A 71 9.54 -9.75 -3.68
N TRP A 72 10.31 -9.66 -2.62
CA TRP A 72 9.87 -9.76 -1.22
C TRP A 72 10.89 -9.12 -0.28
N ASN A 73 10.49 -8.93 0.97
CA ASN A 73 11.36 -8.59 2.08
C ASN A 73 11.31 -9.67 3.17
N LYS A 74 12.14 -9.51 4.19
CA LYS A 74 12.23 -10.49 5.30
C LYS A 74 10.91 -10.63 6.06
N SER A 75 10.20 -9.54 6.29
CA SER A 75 8.93 -9.55 7.01
C SER A 75 7.85 -10.36 6.28
N LEU A 76 7.79 -10.26 4.95
CA LEU A 76 6.89 -11.08 4.14
C LEU A 76 7.31 -12.56 4.12
N GLU A 77 8.63 -12.83 4.08
CA GLU A 77 9.13 -14.19 4.18
C GLU A 77 8.68 -14.87 5.47
N ASP A 78 8.82 -14.17 6.59
CA ASP A 78 8.41 -14.67 7.91
C ASP A 78 6.89 -14.86 7.98
N PHE A 79 6.11 -13.90 7.46
CA PHE A 79 4.65 -14.02 7.36
C PHE A 79 4.23 -15.29 6.61
N TYR A 80 4.86 -15.60 5.47
CA TYR A 80 4.56 -16.81 4.71
C TYR A 80 5.02 -18.12 5.37
N LYS A 81 5.91 -18.01 6.36
CA LYS A 81 6.28 -19.12 7.24
C LYS A 81 5.35 -19.26 8.45
N GLY A 82 4.34 -18.40 8.58
CA GLY A 82 3.41 -18.36 9.70
C GLY A 82 3.91 -17.61 10.93
N ASN A 83 4.98 -16.83 10.79
CA ASN A 83 5.57 -16.05 11.87
C ASN A 83 5.27 -14.56 11.70
N ILE A 84 5.16 -13.83 12.81
CA ILE A 84 5.17 -12.36 12.81
C ILE A 84 6.63 -11.93 12.89
N SER A 85 7.07 -11.12 11.94
CA SER A 85 8.45 -10.64 11.90
C SER A 85 8.72 -9.55 12.94
N SER A 86 9.96 -9.48 13.43
CA SER A 86 10.47 -8.32 14.18
C SER A 86 11.28 -7.35 13.31
N GLU A 87 11.48 -7.70 12.04
CA GLU A 87 12.26 -6.91 11.09
C GLU A 87 11.47 -5.74 10.50
N GLU A 88 12.18 -4.72 10.07
CA GLU A 88 11.57 -3.58 9.37
C GLU A 88 10.90 -4.04 8.06
N ASP A 89 9.69 -3.54 7.83
CA ASP A 89 8.91 -3.81 6.63
C ASP A 89 8.85 -2.56 5.73
N ASP A 90 9.60 -2.57 4.66
CA ASP A 90 9.64 -1.49 3.66
C ASP A 90 8.38 -1.42 2.77
N SER A 91 7.48 -2.40 2.89
CA SER A 91 6.20 -2.41 2.20
C SER A 91 5.06 -1.77 3.00
N THR A 92 5.29 -1.42 4.27
CA THR A 92 4.27 -0.89 5.18
C THR A 92 3.48 0.26 4.58
N THR A 93 4.16 1.29 4.04
CA THR A 93 3.51 2.45 3.43
C THR A 93 2.53 2.07 2.33
N TYR A 94 2.88 1.12 1.48
CA TYR A 94 2.06 0.68 0.35
C TYR A 94 0.80 -0.06 0.81
N ARG A 95 0.91 -0.86 1.86
CA ARG A 95 -0.22 -1.62 2.42
C ARG A 95 -1.23 -0.75 3.15
N ILE A 96 -0.77 0.30 3.85
CA ILE A 96 -1.64 1.19 4.62
C ILE A 96 -2.24 2.32 3.78
N LEU A 97 -1.64 2.68 2.67
CA LEU A 97 -2.04 3.80 1.84
C LEU A 97 -3.51 3.74 1.38
N PRO A 98 -4.07 2.59 0.96
CA PRO A 98 -5.50 2.50 0.63
C PRO A 98 -6.41 2.83 1.82
N ILE A 99 -6.04 2.42 3.03
CA ILE A 99 -6.79 2.71 4.27
C ILE A 99 -6.83 4.22 4.53
N ILE A 100 -5.69 4.88 4.37
CA ILE A 100 -5.55 6.33 4.58
C ILE A 100 -6.41 7.11 3.58
N ILE A 101 -6.33 6.75 2.30
CA ILE A 101 -7.06 7.44 1.24
C ILE A 101 -8.57 7.25 1.38
N ALA A 102 -9.01 6.07 1.77
CA ALA A 102 -10.43 5.72 1.83
C ALA A 102 -11.17 6.35 3.03
N ASN A 103 -10.47 6.78 4.08
CA ASN A 103 -11.07 7.28 5.30
C ASN A 103 -11.06 8.82 5.41
N LYS A 104 -11.92 9.33 6.31
CA LYS A 104 -12.08 10.77 6.62
C LYS A 104 -11.71 11.11 8.06
N ASP A 105 -11.43 10.13 8.91
CA ASP A 105 -11.11 10.28 10.32
C ASP A 105 -9.77 9.63 10.64
N ILE A 106 -8.86 10.41 11.19
CA ILE A 106 -7.51 9.96 11.55
C ILE A 106 -7.51 8.88 12.65
N LYS A 107 -8.49 8.89 13.56
CA LYS A 107 -8.58 7.88 14.61
C LYS A 107 -8.89 6.50 14.03
N ILE A 108 -9.81 6.43 13.06
CA ILE A 108 -10.14 5.20 12.33
C ILE A 108 -8.93 4.71 11.54
N ILE A 109 -8.23 5.65 10.88
CA ILE A 109 -7.00 5.34 10.14
C ILE A 109 -5.96 4.72 11.07
N GLU A 110 -5.65 5.35 12.22
CA GLU A 110 -4.68 4.85 13.18
C GLU A 110 -4.99 3.42 13.66
N GLU A 111 -6.26 3.13 13.95
CA GLU A 111 -6.67 1.80 14.40
C GLU A 111 -6.51 0.73 13.31
N GLU A 112 -6.94 1.04 12.10
CA GLU A 112 -6.88 0.08 10.99
C GLU A 112 -5.46 -0.15 10.49
N ILE A 113 -4.61 0.90 10.44
CA ILE A 113 -3.22 0.72 10.03
C ILE A 113 -2.40 -0.06 11.06
N LEU A 114 -2.63 0.14 12.36
CA LEU A 114 -1.98 -0.66 13.39
C LEU A 114 -2.27 -2.14 13.20
N LYS A 115 -3.54 -2.52 13.03
CA LYS A 115 -3.94 -3.91 12.77
C LYS A 115 -3.25 -4.46 11.52
N ASN A 116 -3.17 -3.65 10.44
CA ASN A 116 -2.54 -4.07 9.19
C ASN A 116 -1.03 -4.26 9.33
N ILE A 117 -0.34 -3.36 10.03
CA ILE A 117 1.11 -3.45 10.22
C ILE A 117 1.46 -4.66 11.07
N ILE A 118 0.79 -4.82 12.22
CA ILE A 118 1.08 -5.89 13.20
C ILE A 118 0.77 -7.28 12.64
N LEU A 119 -0.09 -7.38 11.66
CA LEU A 119 -0.33 -8.65 10.96
C LEU A 119 0.95 -9.24 10.35
N ILE A 120 1.89 -8.40 9.93
CA ILE A 120 3.11 -8.80 9.21
C ILE A 120 4.36 -8.59 10.07
N THR A 121 4.45 -7.45 10.75
CA THR A 121 5.62 -7.11 11.56
C THR A 121 5.26 -6.44 12.87
N THR A 122 6.01 -6.79 13.92
CA THR A 122 6.02 -6.08 15.20
C THR A 122 7.24 -5.16 15.32
N SER A 123 7.92 -4.82 14.23
CA SER A 123 9.02 -3.84 14.27
C SER A 123 8.52 -2.49 14.77
N PRO A 124 9.06 -1.96 15.90
CA PRO A 124 8.69 -0.63 16.40
C PRO A 124 8.85 0.47 15.35
N LYS A 125 9.92 0.40 14.57
CA LYS A 125 10.18 1.37 13.50
C LYS A 125 9.13 1.32 12.39
N SER A 126 8.70 0.13 11.97
CA SER A 126 7.64 0.00 10.97
C SER A 126 6.31 0.55 11.47
N ILE A 127 5.96 0.29 12.73
CA ILE A 127 4.74 0.82 13.35
C ILE A 127 4.80 2.35 13.43
N LEU A 128 5.91 2.91 13.96
CA LEU A 128 6.10 4.35 14.08
C LEU A 128 6.08 5.05 12.71
N ASN A 129 6.81 4.50 11.72
CA ASN A 129 6.82 5.03 10.37
C ASN A 129 5.42 4.99 9.72
N GLY A 130 4.67 3.90 9.94
CA GLY A 130 3.32 3.78 9.43
C GLY A 130 2.37 4.82 10.04
N LEU A 131 2.39 5.00 11.37
CA LEU A 131 1.58 5.99 12.06
C LEU A 131 1.92 7.42 11.62
N MET A 132 3.21 7.74 11.51
CA MET A 132 3.65 9.06 11.05
C MET A 132 3.28 9.32 9.59
N SER A 133 3.54 8.36 8.72
CA SER A 133 3.17 8.47 7.30
C SER A 133 1.66 8.64 7.14
N SER A 134 0.86 7.96 7.96
CA SER A 134 -0.59 8.07 7.90
C SER A 134 -1.09 9.47 8.19
N TYR A 135 -0.53 10.12 9.19
CA TYR A 135 -0.87 11.50 9.51
C TYR A 135 -0.47 12.46 8.39
N VAL A 136 0.77 12.34 7.92
CA VAL A 136 1.30 13.20 6.85
C VAL A 136 0.45 13.08 5.59
N PHE A 137 0.12 11.87 5.17
CA PHE A 137 -0.71 11.66 3.98
C PHE A 137 -2.16 12.10 4.20
N PHE A 138 -2.72 11.90 5.39
CA PHE A 138 -4.05 12.35 5.72
C PHE A 138 -4.16 13.88 5.64
N GLU A 139 -3.23 14.62 6.25
CA GLU A 139 -3.20 16.07 6.19
C GLU A 139 -2.94 16.60 4.77
N TYR A 140 -2.05 15.97 4.02
CA TYR A 140 -1.86 16.28 2.60
C TYR A 140 -3.16 16.12 1.78
N LEU A 141 -3.87 15.02 2.00
CA LEU A 141 -5.15 14.78 1.29
C LEU A 141 -6.23 15.79 1.67
N LYS A 142 -6.18 16.29 2.91
CA LYS A 142 -7.10 17.32 3.42
C LYS A 142 -6.74 18.70 2.90
N GLU A 143 -5.53 19.18 3.15
CA GLU A 143 -5.09 20.55 2.86
C GLU A 143 -4.51 20.72 1.45
N GLY A 144 -3.87 19.70 0.89
CA GLY A 144 -3.21 19.72 -0.43
C GLY A 144 -1.73 20.11 -0.36
N SER A 145 -1.25 20.50 0.80
CA SER A 145 0.15 20.80 1.10
C SER A 145 0.45 20.39 2.53
N ILE A 146 1.72 20.24 2.85
CA ILE A 146 2.20 20.00 4.22
C ILE A 146 3.42 20.89 4.42
N ASP A 147 3.41 21.64 5.51
CA ASP A 147 4.57 22.38 5.93
C ASP A 147 5.39 21.63 7.00
N ARG A 148 6.61 22.09 7.23
CA ARG A 148 7.55 21.47 8.15
C ARG A 148 7.11 21.60 9.61
N GLU A 149 6.57 22.74 9.99
CA GLU A 149 6.15 23.02 11.38
C GLU A 149 4.95 22.15 11.74
N MET A 150 4.01 21.96 10.83
CA MET A 150 2.87 21.05 11.01
C MET A 150 3.32 19.60 11.29
N VAL A 151 4.34 19.13 10.58
CA VAL A 151 4.89 17.79 10.82
C VAL A 151 5.62 17.71 12.17
N LYS A 152 6.36 18.74 12.55
CA LYS A 152 7.00 18.81 13.88
C LYS A 152 5.98 18.76 15.00
N ASP A 153 4.95 19.58 14.93
CA ASP A 153 3.87 19.61 15.91
C ASP A 153 3.19 18.26 16.07
N TYR A 154 3.02 17.56 14.95
CA TYR A 154 2.48 16.20 14.99
C TYR A 154 3.44 15.24 15.69
N ILE A 155 4.73 15.24 15.37
CA ILE A 155 5.72 14.36 16.00
C ILE A 155 5.74 14.60 17.51
N ILE A 156 5.68 15.86 17.96
CA ILE A 156 5.62 16.21 19.37
C ILE A 156 4.35 15.63 20.01
N LYS A 157 3.18 15.87 19.42
CA LYS A 157 1.90 15.33 19.92
C LYS A 157 1.88 13.79 19.92
N PHE A 158 2.45 13.20 18.87
CA PHE A 158 2.57 11.75 18.75
C PHE A 158 3.47 11.15 19.83
N SER A 159 4.56 11.81 20.18
CA SER A 159 5.52 11.34 21.16
C SER A 159 5.01 11.33 22.59
N ILE A 160 4.00 12.14 22.93
CA ILE A 160 3.35 12.17 24.24
C ILE A 160 2.07 11.32 24.30
N LYS A 161 1.59 10.81 23.16
CA LYS A 161 0.39 9.98 23.10
C LYS A 161 0.68 8.59 23.63
N ASP A 162 -0.17 8.12 24.54
CA ASP A 162 -0.07 6.76 25.08
C ASP A 162 -0.65 5.75 24.09
N TYR A 163 0.14 4.76 23.74
CA TYR A 163 -0.23 3.63 22.89
C TYR A 163 -0.29 2.31 23.66
N SER A 164 -0.03 2.30 24.97
CA SER A 164 0.04 1.08 25.77
C SER A 164 -1.22 0.24 25.68
N GLU A 165 -2.41 0.86 25.78
CA GLU A 165 -3.69 0.16 25.66
C GLU A 165 -3.92 -0.46 24.25
N LYS A 166 -3.39 0.19 23.19
CA LYS A 166 -3.52 -0.32 21.82
C LYS A 166 -2.54 -1.43 21.48
N LEU A 167 -1.50 -1.60 22.29
CA LEU A 167 -0.41 -2.53 22.08
C LEU A 167 -0.26 -3.53 23.23
N ASP A 168 -1.21 -3.57 24.19
CA ASP A 168 -1.18 -4.39 25.40
C ASP A 168 -1.14 -5.91 25.14
N PHE A 169 -1.61 -6.32 23.95
CA PHE A 169 -1.57 -7.71 23.49
C PHE A 169 -0.15 -8.15 23.03
N LEU A 170 0.80 -7.22 22.96
CA LEU A 170 2.20 -7.50 22.65
C LEU A 170 3.00 -7.64 23.95
N ASP A 171 4.13 -8.33 23.86
CA ASP A 171 4.95 -8.57 25.04
C ASP A 171 5.56 -7.29 25.63
N LYS A 172 5.94 -7.33 26.91
CA LYS A 172 6.54 -6.19 27.63
C LYS A 172 7.84 -5.71 26.98
N LYS A 173 8.62 -6.62 26.40
CA LYS A 173 9.88 -6.29 25.74
C LYS A 173 9.62 -5.45 24.48
N PHE A 174 8.58 -5.80 23.75
CA PHE A 174 8.13 -5.00 22.60
C PHE A 174 7.75 -3.58 23.04
N ILE A 175 6.90 -3.45 24.08
CA ILE A 175 6.44 -2.14 24.57
C ILE A 175 7.63 -1.25 24.95
N VAL A 176 8.60 -1.80 25.68
CA VAL A 176 9.82 -1.06 26.07
C VAL A 176 10.61 -0.60 24.82
N ASN A 177 10.75 -1.47 23.83
CA ASN A 177 11.45 -1.12 22.59
C ASN A 177 10.68 -0.08 21.77
N PHE A 178 9.37 -0.20 21.69
CA PHE A 178 8.50 0.78 21.02
C PHE A 178 8.62 2.16 21.65
N GLU A 179 8.54 2.26 22.99
CA GLU A 179 8.70 3.51 23.70
C GLU A 179 10.09 4.13 23.52
N ARG A 180 11.14 3.30 23.51
CA ARG A 180 12.50 3.76 23.21
C ARG A 180 12.61 4.36 21.81
N GLU A 181 12.11 3.66 20.80
CA GLU A 181 12.15 4.17 19.42
C GLU A 181 11.27 5.43 19.27
N ARG A 182 10.17 5.53 19.99
CA ARG A 182 9.32 6.72 20.03
C ARG A 182 10.04 7.93 20.61
N ILE A 183 10.80 7.76 21.70
CA ILE A 183 11.64 8.80 22.30
C ILE A 183 12.77 9.19 21.33
N ASN A 184 13.40 8.21 20.69
CA ASN A 184 14.44 8.45 19.68
C ASN A 184 13.94 9.30 18.49
N LEU A 185 12.64 9.25 18.18
CA LEU A 185 12.06 10.13 17.17
C LEU A 185 12.13 11.61 17.55
N LEU A 186 11.94 11.93 18.85
CA LEU A 186 12.05 13.30 19.34
C LEU A 186 13.47 13.83 19.25
N GLU A 187 14.46 13.02 19.66
CA GLU A 187 15.87 13.39 19.61
C GLU A 187 16.35 13.65 18.19
N LYS A 188 15.72 12.98 17.21
CA LYS A 188 16.09 13.06 15.78
C LYS A 188 15.04 13.75 14.94
N ILE A 189 14.25 14.65 15.56
CA ILE A 189 13.10 15.26 14.88
C ILE A 189 13.50 15.93 13.55
N ASP A 190 14.63 16.63 13.51
CA ASP A 190 15.11 17.28 12.29
C ASP A 190 15.60 16.28 11.23
N ASN A 191 16.27 15.20 11.65
CA ASN A 191 16.73 14.14 10.74
C ASN A 191 15.56 13.28 10.21
N ASN A 192 14.57 13.00 11.05
CA ASN A 192 13.38 12.26 10.64
C ASN A 192 12.49 13.10 9.73
N LEU A 193 12.41 14.42 9.96
CA LEU A 193 11.76 15.34 9.04
C LEU A 193 12.44 15.38 7.68
N MET A 194 13.77 15.29 7.60
CA MET A 194 14.46 15.21 6.32
C MET A 194 14.12 13.94 5.56
N LYS A 195 14.00 12.79 6.23
CA LYS A 195 13.58 11.54 5.60
C LYS A 195 12.11 11.54 5.15
N LEU A 196 11.24 12.09 5.99
CA LEU A 196 9.83 12.33 5.64
C LEU A 196 9.69 13.37 4.53
N ASN A 197 10.46 14.46 4.61
CA ASN A 197 10.49 15.51 3.62
C ASN A 197 10.96 15.02 2.24
N GLY A 198 11.86 14.05 2.15
CA GLY A 198 12.24 13.44 0.86
C GLY A 198 11.03 12.91 0.09
N GLY A 199 10.02 12.35 0.78
CA GLY A 199 8.73 11.96 0.20
C GLY A 199 7.77 13.15 0.01
N ILE A 200 7.76 14.13 0.92
CA ILE A 200 6.85 15.29 0.90
C ILE A 200 7.28 16.32 -0.14
N TYR A 201 8.57 16.63 -0.26
CA TYR A 201 9.07 17.52 -1.33
C TYR A 201 8.73 16.99 -2.70
N LYS A 202 8.83 15.68 -2.90
CA LYS A 202 8.40 15.03 -4.14
C LYS A 202 6.89 15.17 -4.41
N ILE A 203 6.07 15.28 -3.36
CA ILE A 203 4.62 15.52 -3.50
C ILE A 203 4.32 16.97 -3.91
N ASN A 204 5.15 17.92 -3.44
CA ASN A 204 5.00 19.35 -3.75
C ASN A 204 5.72 19.78 -5.05
N GLU A 205 6.65 18.99 -5.57
CA GLU A 205 7.24 19.26 -6.88
C GLU A 205 6.12 19.31 -7.93
N ASN A 206 6.06 20.39 -8.68
CA ASN A 206 5.11 20.58 -9.76
C ASN A 206 5.30 19.48 -10.80
N ILE A 207 4.41 18.49 -10.77
CA ILE A 207 4.34 17.42 -11.78
C ILE A 207 3.60 17.94 -13.00
N VAL A 208 4.05 19.09 -13.52
CA VAL A 208 3.36 19.78 -14.63
C VAL A 208 3.57 19.05 -15.96
N ASP A 209 4.65 18.28 -16.10
CA ASP A 209 5.08 17.75 -17.41
C ASP A 209 4.84 16.25 -17.63
N ILE A 210 4.18 15.57 -16.70
CA ILE A 210 3.85 14.16 -16.92
C ILE A 210 2.53 14.07 -17.64
N ILE A 211 2.66 14.20 -18.93
CA ILE A 211 1.59 14.20 -19.89
C ILE A 211 0.84 12.86 -19.83
N SER A 212 -0.39 12.96 -19.54
CA SER A 212 -1.60 12.15 -19.58
C SER A 212 -1.73 10.99 -20.60
N LYS A 213 -0.69 10.52 -21.24
CA LYS A 213 -0.74 9.45 -22.26
C LYS A 213 -0.08 8.15 -21.85
N ASP A 214 0.65 8.11 -20.75
CA ASP A 214 1.32 6.91 -20.25
C ASP A 214 0.31 5.97 -19.57
N ASN A 215 0.45 4.68 -19.82
CA ASN A 215 -0.34 3.63 -19.16
C ASN A 215 -0.23 3.67 -17.64
N TYR A 216 0.89 4.15 -17.11
CA TYR A 216 1.09 4.35 -15.69
C TYR A 216 0.16 5.42 -15.10
N TYR A 217 0.00 6.55 -15.77
CA TYR A 217 -0.94 7.58 -15.34
C TYR A 217 -2.38 7.05 -15.29
N LYS A 218 -2.80 6.29 -16.31
CA LYS A 218 -4.13 5.67 -16.33
C LYS A 218 -4.36 4.69 -15.19
N LEU A 219 -3.30 3.97 -14.77
CA LEU A 219 -3.38 3.08 -13.61
C LEU A 219 -3.59 3.89 -12.32
N ILE A 220 -2.80 4.95 -12.12
CA ILE A 220 -2.94 5.86 -10.97
C ILE A 220 -4.32 6.50 -10.93
N GLU A 221 -4.82 6.99 -12.05
CA GLU A 221 -6.17 7.54 -12.19
C GLU A 221 -7.24 6.51 -11.81
N SER A 222 -7.09 5.26 -12.24
CA SER A 222 -8.02 4.18 -11.91
C SER A 222 -8.03 3.88 -10.41
N PHE A 223 -6.87 3.79 -9.78
CA PHE A 223 -6.78 3.60 -8.33
C PHE A 223 -7.34 4.79 -7.56
N SER A 224 -7.02 6.00 -7.99
CA SER A 224 -7.55 7.22 -7.38
C SER A 224 -9.08 7.25 -7.43
N ASN A 225 -9.67 6.97 -8.58
CA ASN A 225 -11.11 6.95 -8.77
C ASN A 225 -11.78 5.84 -7.93
N PHE A 226 -11.19 4.65 -7.88
CA PHE A 226 -11.69 3.57 -7.04
C PHE A 226 -11.72 3.97 -5.56
N LEU A 227 -10.61 4.43 -5.00
CA LEU A 227 -10.50 4.81 -3.59
C LEU A 227 -11.37 6.04 -3.26
N LEU A 228 -11.51 6.99 -4.18
CA LEU A 228 -12.38 8.15 -4.02
C LEU A 228 -13.86 7.73 -3.99
N ASN A 229 -14.26 6.84 -4.86
CA ASN A 229 -15.63 6.32 -4.90
C ASN A 229 -15.95 5.49 -3.66
N LEU A 230 -15.00 4.71 -3.18
CA LEU A 230 -15.12 3.98 -1.91
C LEU A 230 -15.31 4.96 -0.74
N LYS A 231 -14.46 6.00 -0.64
CA LYS A 231 -14.57 7.07 0.37
C LYS A 231 -15.92 7.79 0.35
N ARG A 232 -16.57 7.87 -0.80
CA ARG A 232 -17.91 8.48 -1.00
C ARG A 232 -19.05 7.53 -0.70
N GLY A 233 -18.79 6.24 -0.51
CA GLY A 233 -19.83 5.23 -0.35
C GLY A 233 -20.53 4.85 -1.66
N SER A 234 -19.88 5.05 -2.81
CA SER A 234 -20.47 4.85 -4.13
C SER A 234 -20.18 3.46 -4.72
N ILE A 235 -19.47 2.61 -4.00
CA ILE A 235 -19.11 1.27 -4.47
C ILE A 235 -19.93 0.23 -3.72
N ASP A 236 -20.61 -0.62 -4.49
CA ASP A 236 -21.19 -1.85 -3.97
C ASP A 236 -20.09 -2.92 -3.87
N ILE A 237 -19.56 -3.11 -2.63
CA ILE A 237 -18.51 -4.08 -2.35
C ILE A 237 -18.98 -5.50 -2.59
N GLU A 238 -20.23 -5.83 -2.32
CA GLU A 238 -20.78 -7.18 -2.53
C GLU A 238 -20.76 -7.58 -4.01
N SER A 239 -21.01 -6.62 -4.90
CA SER A 239 -20.91 -6.88 -6.35
C SER A 239 -19.48 -7.24 -6.78
N LEU A 240 -18.48 -6.76 -6.03
CA LEU A 240 -17.07 -7.00 -6.29
C LEU A 240 -16.63 -8.40 -5.83
N GLU A 241 -17.20 -8.91 -4.75
CA GLU A 241 -16.91 -10.24 -4.23
C GLU A 241 -17.42 -11.36 -5.16
N ARG A 242 -18.58 -11.16 -5.77
CA ARG A 242 -19.18 -12.13 -6.69
C ARG A 242 -18.35 -12.41 -7.96
N SER A 243 -17.47 -11.47 -8.35
CA SER A 243 -16.69 -11.62 -9.58
C SER A 243 -15.41 -12.48 -9.45
N ASN A 244 -14.97 -12.80 -8.23
CA ASN A 244 -13.61 -13.34 -7.99
C ASN A 244 -13.54 -14.77 -7.42
N SER A 245 -14.63 -15.35 -6.88
CA SER A 245 -14.52 -16.52 -6.01
C SER A 245 -14.40 -17.88 -6.72
N GLU A 246 -14.64 -18.00 -8.03
CA GLU A 246 -14.78 -19.36 -8.62
C GLU A 246 -13.98 -19.65 -9.89
N ARG A 247 -13.20 -18.73 -10.40
CA ARG A 247 -12.48 -19.00 -11.66
C ARG A 247 -11.07 -19.54 -11.39
N LYS A 248 -10.92 -20.86 -11.34
CA LYS A 248 -9.63 -21.54 -11.51
C LYS A 248 -9.02 -21.08 -12.84
N PHE A 249 -8.02 -20.21 -12.76
CA PHE A 249 -7.32 -19.72 -13.94
C PHE A 249 -6.60 -20.87 -14.66
N LYS A 250 -7.06 -21.22 -15.86
CA LYS A 250 -6.23 -21.99 -16.77
C LYS A 250 -5.18 -21.05 -17.34
N ILE A 251 -3.95 -21.16 -16.84
CA ILE A 251 -2.82 -20.35 -17.27
C ILE A 251 -2.37 -20.85 -18.65
N ARG A 252 -2.94 -20.29 -19.72
CA ARG A 252 -2.54 -20.57 -21.11
C ARG A 252 -2.34 -19.25 -21.84
N GLU A 253 -1.32 -19.18 -22.71
CA GLU A 253 -1.12 -18.02 -23.58
C GLU A 253 -2.37 -17.72 -24.39
N GLY A 254 -2.68 -16.45 -24.53
CA GLY A 254 -3.88 -15.97 -25.22
C GLY A 254 -5.15 -15.93 -24.38
N ASN A 255 -5.21 -16.57 -23.20
CA ASN A 255 -6.38 -16.52 -22.33
C ASN A 255 -6.63 -15.07 -21.85
N VAL A 256 -7.91 -14.69 -21.90
CA VAL A 256 -8.39 -13.40 -21.41
C VAL A 256 -9.27 -13.63 -20.20
N PHE A 257 -9.06 -12.80 -19.16
CA PHE A 257 -9.86 -12.82 -17.94
C PHE A 257 -10.09 -11.38 -17.46
N GLU A 258 -11.10 -11.18 -16.64
CA GLU A 258 -11.38 -9.91 -15.99
C GLU A 258 -10.69 -9.88 -14.64
N HIS A 259 -9.75 -8.96 -14.46
CA HIS A 259 -9.13 -8.73 -13.15
C HIS A 259 -9.81 -7.54 -12.48
N TYR A 260 -10.18 -7.69 -11.24
CA TYR A 260 -10.99 -6.73 -10.50
C TYR A 260 -10.47 -5.27 -10.58
N LEU A 261 -9.19 -5.03 -10.28
CA LEU A 261 -8.60 -3.68 -10.36
C LEU A 261 -7.96 -3.37 -11.71
N LEU A 262 -7.52 -4.38 -12.44
CA LEU A 262 -6.78 -4.20 -13.68
C LEU A 262 -7.68 -4.29 -14.91
N GLY A 263 -8.93 -4.71 -14.73
CA GLY A 263 -9.88 -4.91 -15.82
C GLY A 263 -9.49 -6.06 -16.74
N LYS A 264 -9.84 -5.95 -18.00
CA LYS A 264 -9.57 -6.97 -19.02
C LYS A 264 -8.07 -7.25 -19.14
N SER A 265 -7.71 -8.48 -18.88
CA SER A 265 -6.34 -8.97 -18.73
C SER A 265 -6.10 -10.15 -19.67
N LYS A 266 -4.97 -10.18 -20.39
CA LYS A 266 -4.61 -11.23 -21.34
C LYS A 266 -3.26 -11.84 -20.97
N ILE A 267 -3.16 -13.17 -20.90
CA ILE A 267 -1.90 -13.87 -20.73
C ILE A 267 -1.13 -13.81 -22.04
N VAL A 268 0.03 -13.14 -22.05
CA VAL A 268 0.82 -12.90 -23.27
C VAL A 268 2.07 -13.77 -23.35
N LYS A 269 2.53 -14.30 -22.18
CA LYS A 269 3.68 -15.22 -22.12
C LYS A 269 3.49 -16.15 -20.95
N ASN A 270 3.87 -17.40 -21.12
CA ASN A 270 3.71 -18.46 -20.14
C ASN A 270 4.93 -19.40 -20.16
N ASN A 271 5.79 -19.29 -19.14
CA ASN A 271 6.97 -20.13 -18.93
C ASN A 271 6.71 -21.15 -17.82
N GLU A 272 7.65 -22.02 -17.53
CA GLU A 272 7.53 -23.03 -16.46
C GLU A 272 7.31 -22.40 -15.07
N SER A 273 8.04 -21.33 -14.74
CA SER A 273 8.05 -20.69 -13.42
C SER A 273 7.24 -19.41 -13.33
N GLU A 274 6.83 -18.82 -14.45
CA GLU A 274 6.18 -17.51 -14.47
C GLU A 274 5.29 -17.33 -15.69
N PHE A 275 4.33 -16.37 -15.58
CA PHE A 275 3.54 -15.92 -16.72
C PHE A 275 3.36 -14.39 -16.69
N TYR A 276 3.06 -13.82 -17.84
CA TYR A 276 2.93 -12.39 -18.04
C TYR A 276 1.53 -12.06 -18.51
N VAL A 277 0.95 -11.05 -17.89
CA VAL A 277 -0.43 -10.63 -18.14
C VAL A 277 -0.42 -9.18 -18.63
N LYS A 278 -0.92 -8.98 -19.84
CA LYS A 278 -1.11 -7.65 -20.42
C LYS A 278 -2.48 -7.11 -20.05
N THR A 279 -2.51 -5.88 -19.55
CA THR A 279 -3.71 -5.13 -19.19
C THR A 279 -3.70 -3.77 -19.89
N LYS A 280 -4.77 -2.99 -19.77
CA LYS A 280 -4.78 -1.59 -20.25
C LYS A 280 -3.77 -0.68 -19.52
N TYR A 281 -3.24 -1.13 -18.39
CA TYR A 281 -2.30 -0.36 -17.55
C TYR A 281 -0.84 -0.79 -17.70
N GLY A 282 -0.57 -1.87 -18.45
CA GLY A 282 0.77 -2.39 -18.65
C GLY A 282 0.88 -3.90 -18.51
N LEU A 283 2.09 -4.38 -18.34
CA LEU A 283 2.42 -5.78 -18.18
C LEU A 283 2.69 -6.12 -16.73
N PHE A 284 2.07 -7.21 -16.27
CA PHE A 284 2.26 -7.73 -14.93
C PHE A 284 2.91 -9.12 -15.02
N LYS A 285 3.96 -9.31 -14.22
CA LYS A 285 4.64 -10.59 -14.07
C LYS A 285 4.06 -11.35 -12.88
N PHE A 286 3.72 -12.60 -13.09
CA PHE A 286 3.22 -13.50 -12.06
C PHE A 286 4.12 -14.74 -11.99
N ARG A 287 4.38 -15.23 -10.78
CA ARG A 287 5.09 -16.47 -10.55
C ARG A 287 4.12 -17.65 -10.53
N LYS A 288 4.50 -18.79 -11.11
CA LYS A 288 3.78 -20.06 -10.92
C LYS A 288 4.23 -20.73 -9.64
N ILE A 289 3.31 -21.52 -9.08
CA ILE A 289 3.57 -22.42 -7.97
C ILE A 289 4.16 -23.70 -8.50
#